data_6031cb99062edc5fd47adf3f32124b17
#
_entry.id   6031cb99062edc5fd47adf3f32124b17
#
_cell.length_a   1.000
_cell.length_b   1.000
_cell.length_c   1.000
_cell.angle_alpha   90.00
_cell.angle_beta   90.00
_cell.angle_gamma   90.00
#
_symmetry.space_group_name_H-M   'P 1'
#
loop_
_entity.id
_entity.type
_entity.pdbx_description
1 polymer ?
#
loop_
_entity_poly.entity_id
_entity_poly.type
_entity_poly.pdbx_seq_one_letter_code
_entity_poly.pdbx_strand_id
1 'polypeptide(L)'
;VRFTSPHPAEFTDDVIEAMAQTPNVMHSLHMPLQSGSDRVLKAMRRSYRASKFLGIIERVRAAMPDAAITTDIIVGFPGETEEDFAATLDVVRQARFSGAFTFQYSPRPGTPAATMADQVPPEVVKDRYQRLVELVNEIAWQENKSLVGRRVELMVAEGEGRKDLETKRLSGRAPDSRLVHFDPEGADGVRPGDMVTTEITYAAPHHLVADGPVLGVRRTRAGDAWERRTSGPPAPVGVGLGMPGIGVPAPLAPAPACG
;
A
#
# COMPACT_ATOMS: atom_id res chain seq x y z
N VAL A 1 12.58 1.21 -8.71
CA VAL A 1 12.33 2.36 -7.81
C VAL A 1 10.82 2.54 -7.64
N ARG A 2 10.35 2.77 -6.41
CA ARG A 2 9.00 3.24 -6.11
C ARG A 2 9.11 4.50 -5.28
N PHE A 3 8.25 5.46 -5.53
CA PHE A 3 8.10 6.63 -4.69
C PHE A 3 6.62 6.74 -4.29
N THR A 4 6.38 7.37 -3.16
CA THR A 4 5.04 7.43 -2.58
C THR A 4 4.62 8.85 -2.29
N SER A 5 3.31 9.08 -2.31
CA SER A 5 2.66 10.29 -1.85
C SER A 5 3.09 11.59 -2.53
N PRO A 6 3.28 11.65 -3.87
CA PRO A 6 3.45 12.93 -4.53
C PRO A 6 2.19 13.76 -4.33
N HIS A 7 2.38 15.07 -4.10
CA HIS A 7 1.25 15.96 -3.95
C HIS A 7 0.60 16.22 -5.34
N PRO A 8 -0.74 16.11 -5.51
CA PRO A 8 -1.39 16.25 -6.81
C PRO A 8 -1.14 17.59 -7.51
N ALA A 9 -0.83 18.65 -6.75
CA ALA A 9 -0.51 19.95 -7.34
C ALA A 9 0.85 19.97 -8.05
N GLU A 10 1.79 19.12 -7.59
CA GLU A 10 3.19 19.06 -8.06
C GLU A 10 3.44 17.92 -9.05
N PHE A 11 2.41 17.09 -9.34
CA PHE A 11 2.54 15.94 -10.21
C PHE A 11 2.27 16.34 -11.65
N THR A 12 3.34 16.60 -12.38
CA THR A 12 3.38 17.20 -13.73
C THR A 12 3.58 16.13 -14.81
N ASP A 13 3.41 16.50 -16.08
CA ASP A 13 3.51 15.57 -17.20
C ASP A 13 4.93 15.03 -17.40
N ASP A 14 5.96 15.80 -17.09
CA ASP A 14 7.35 15.36 -17.12
C ASP A 14 7.64 14.25 -16.08
N VAL A 15 6.97 14.28 -14.92
CA VAL A 15 7.04 13.17 -13.92
C VAL A 15 6.37 11.93 -14.47
N ILE A 16 5.21 12.05 -15.11
CA ILE A 16 4.49 10.93 -15.74
C ILE A 16 5.36 10.31 -16.84
N GLU A 17 5.95 11.14 -17.70
CA GLU A 17 6.84 10.71 -18.77
C GLU A 17 8.09 10.00 -18.20
N ALA A 18 8.72 10.57 -17.19
CA ALA A 18 9.88 9.97 -16.52
C ALA A 18 9.52 8.60 -15.91
N MET A 19 8.33 8.44 -15.31
CA MET A 19 7.86 7.15 -14.82
C MET A 19 7.69 6.14 -15.94
N ALA A 20 7.07 6.54 -17.05
CA ALA A 20 6.76 5.66 -18.16
C ALA A 20 8.01 5.22 -18.94
N GLN A 21 9.01 6.09 -19.05
CA GLN A 21 10.20 5.84 -19.87
C GLN A 21 11.39 5.23 -19.10
N THR A 22 11.35 5.24 -17.76
CA THR A 22 12.46 4.75 -16.94
C THR A 22 12.24 3.29 -16.52
N PRO A 23 12.97 2.30 -17.08
CA PRO A 23 12.69 0.87 -16.87
C PRO A 23 12.74 0.38 -15.41
N ASN A 24 13.48 1.07 -14.55
CA ASN A 24 13.59 0.72 -13.11
C ASN A 24 12.60 1.49 -12.23
N VAL A 25 11.76 2.33 -12.80
CA VAL A 25 10.63 2.93 -12.08
C VAL A 25 9.41 2.05 -12.28
N MET A 26 8.83 1.63 -11.16
CA MET A 26 7.68 0.74 -11.19
C MET A 26 6.41 1.50 -11.55
N HIS A 27 5.51 0.89 -12.33
CA HIS A 27 4.19 1.43 -12.67
C HIS A 27 3.24 1.31 -11.47
N SER A 28 3.61 1.97 -10.37
CA SER A 28 2.86 1.99 -9.12
C SER A 28 2.84 3.41 -8.58
N LEU A 29 1.67 4.03 -8.56
CA LEU A 29 1.48 5.39 -8.08
C LEU A 29 0.57 5.38 -6.84
N HIS A 30 1.10 5.85 -5.71
CA HIS A 30 0.29 6.16 -4.54
C HIS A 30 0.12 7.67 -4.45
N MET A 31 -1.08 8.19 -4.72
CA MET A 31 -1.37 9.62 -4.70
C MET A 31 -2.60 9.90 -3.83
N PRO A 32 -2.43 10.56 -2.66
CA PRO A 32 -3.52 10.81 -1.72
C PRO A 32 -4.59 11.76 -2.28
N LEU A 33 -5.84 11.30 -2.35
CA LEU A 33 -7.02 12.10 -2.73
C LEU A 33 -7.59 12.88 -1.55
N GLN A 34 -7.67 12.24 -0.39
CA GLN A 34 -8.27 12.68 0.86
C GLN A 34 -9.80 12.79 0.81
N SER A 35 -10.39 13.50 -0.14
CA SER A 35 -11.83 13.63 -0.37
C SER A 35 -12.11 13.92 -1.85
N GLY A 36 -13.25 13.49 -2.34
CA GLY A 36 -13.75 13.82 -3.68
C GLY A 36 -14.54 15.13 -3.74
N SER A 37 -14.81 15.75 -2.61
CA SER A 37 -15.50 17.04 -2.54
C SER A 37 -14.52 18.21 -2.53
N ASP A 38 -14.66 19.12 -3.49
CA ASP A 38 -13.84 20.34 -3.55
C ASP A 38 -14.03 21.23 -2.31
N ARG A 39 -15.23 21.23 -1.73
CA ARG A 39 -15.54 21.97 -0.50
C ARG A 39 -14.77 21.38 0.69
N VAL A 40 -14.77 20.07 0.84
CA VAL A 40 -14.03 19.38 1.91
C VAL A 40 -12.52 19.51 1.68
N LEU A 41 -12.02 19.33 0.45
CA LEU A 41 -10.62 19.56 0.11
C LEU A 41 -10.15 20.97 0.50
N LYS A 42 -10.96 22.00 0.23
CA LYS A 42 -10.67 23.38 0.66
C LYS A 42 -10.62 23.50 2.18
N ALA A 43 -11.54 22.87 2.90
CA ALA A 43 -11.57 22.87 4.36
C ALA A 43 -10.35 22.13 4.95
N MET A 44 -9.88 21.06 4.30
CA MET A 44 -8.63 20.35 4.60
C MET A 44 -7.37 21.12 4.17
N ARG A 45 -7.52 22.33 3.61
CA ARG A 45 -6.41 23.14 3.07
C ARG A 45 -5.62 22.45 1.96
N ARG A 46 -6.31 21.69 1.11
CA ARG A 46 -5.72 21.09 -0.10
C ARG A 46 -5.79 22.07 -1.26
N SER A 47 -4.67 22.21 -1.99
CA SER A 47 -4.53 23.16 -3.10
C SER A 47 -5.01 22.65 -4.45
N TYR A 48 -5.54 21.43 -4.52
CA TYR A 48 -6.07 20.79 -5.72
C TYR A 48 -7.59 20.58 -5.63
N ARG A 49 -8.19 20.25 -6.75
CA ARG A 49 -9.60 19.92 -6.93
C ARG A 49 -9.74 18.49 -7.43
N ALA A 50 -10.91 17.88 -7.22
CA ALA A 50 -11.22 16.54 -7.68
C ALA A 50 -11.02 16.36 -9.19
N SER A 51 -11.44 17.36 -9.99
CA SER A 51 -11.25 17.33 -11.44
C SER A 51 -9.78 17.32 -11.87
N LYS A 52 -8.92 18.10 -11.20
CA LYS A 52 -7.47 18.08 -11.46
C LYS A 52 -6.89 16.71 -11.11
N PHE A 53 -7.31 16.13 -9.98
CA PHE A 53 -6.87 14.81 -9.56
C PHE A 53 -7.23 13.75 -10.59
N LEU A 54 -8.49 13.70 -11.03
CA LEU A 54 -8.95 12.75 -12.07
C LEU A 54 -8.19 12.93 -13.39
N GLY A 55 -7.97 14.17 -13.83
CA GLY A 55 -7.17 14.44 -15.04
C GLY A 55 -5.72 13.95 -14.93
N ILE A 56 -5.11 13.94 -13.73
CA ILE A 56 -3.81 13.30 -13.53
C ILE A 56 -3.91 11.79 -13.70
N ILE A 57 -4.92 11.14 -13.09
CA ILE A 57 -5.15 9.70 -13.22
C ILE A 57 -5.32 9.28 -14.68
N GLU A 58 -6.08 10.04 -15.46
CA GLU A 58 -6.28 9.80 -16.90
C GLU A 58 -4.96 9.84 -17.67
N ARG A 59 -4.12 10.87 -17.43
CA ARG A 59 -2.81 10.98 -18.10
C ARG A 59 -1.85 9.88 -17.69
N VAL A 60 -1.83 9.50 -16.40
CA VAL A 60 -1.03 8.36 -15.93
C VAL A 60 -1.42 7.09 -16.65
N ARG A 61 -2.73 6.80 -16.79
CA ARG A 61 -3.20 5.60 -17.49
C ARG A 61 -2.98 5.65 -18.99
N ALA A 62 -3.03 6.83 -19.60
CA ALA A 62 -2.69 7.00 -21.00
C ALA A 62 -1.21 6.66 -21.28
N ALA A 63 -0.32 7.06 -20.37
CA ALA A 63 1.12 6.79 -20.48
C ALA A 63 1.50 5.38 -20.00
N MET A 64 0.81 4.84 -19.01
CA MET A 64 1.09 3.55 -18.35
C MET A 64 -0.24 2.80 -18.11
N PRO A 65 -0.80 2.09 -19.11
CA PRO A 65 -2.11 1.43 -18.99
C PRO A 65 -2.18 0.35 -17.89
N ASP A 66 -1.04 -0.21 -17.51
CA ASP A 66 -0.88 -1.23 -16.48
C ASP A 66 -0.61 -0.65 -15.08
N ALA A 67 -0.54 0.67 -14.92
CA ALA A 67 -0.21 1.30 -13.66
C ALA A 67 -1.26 0.99 -12.58
N ALA A 68 -0.80 0.46 -11.45
CA ALA A 68 -1.61 0.38 -10.24
C ALA A 68 -1.62 1.73 -9.51
N ILE A 69 -2.82 2.26 -9.29
CA ILE A 69 -3.01 3.54 -8.62
C ILE A 69 -3.69 3.29 -7.28
N THR A 70 -3.08 3.76 -6.20
CA THR A 70 -3.62 3.69 -4.85
C THR A 70 -3.74 5.09 -4.25
N THR A 71 -4.57 5.24 -3.22
CA THR A 71 -4.88 6.54 -2.63
C THR A 71 -5.16 6.46 -1.13
N ASP A 72 -5.24 7.62 -0.48
CA ASP A 72 -5.77 7.80 0.87
C ASP A 72 -7.09 8.56 0.83
N ILE A 73 -8.07 8.13 1.62
CA ILE A 73 -9.37 8.79 1.75
C ILE A 73 -9.76 8.89 3.22
N ILE A 74 -10.20 10.07 3.63
CA ILE A 74 -10.69 10.34 4.97
C ILE A 74 -12.19 10.64 4.89
N VAL A 75 -13.00 9.92 5.66
CA VAL A 75 -14.44 10.18 5.80
C VAL A 75 -14.75 10.80 7.15
N GLY A 76 -15.81 11.60 7.21
CA GLY A 76 -16.28 12.25 8.43
C GLY A 76 -15.45 13.46 8.84
N PHE A 77 -14.78 14.13 7.90
CA PHE A 77 -14.13 15.41 8.18
C PHE A 77 -15.21 16.42 8.64
N PRO A 78 -14.91 17.29 9.63
CA PRO A 78 -15.88 18.26 10.13
C PRO A 78 -16.57 19.04 9.02
N GLY A 79 -17.89 19.09 9.07
CA GLY A 79 -18.75 19.72 8.07
C GLY A 79 -18.98 18.92 6.79
N GLU A 80 -18.46 17.69 6.64
CA GLU A 80 -18.76 16.83 5.49
C GLU A 80 -20.24 16.49 5.45
N THR A 81 -20.93 16.81 4.34
CA THR A 81 -22.34 16.44 4.09
C THR A 81 -22.45 15.10 3.38
N GLU A 82 -23.68 14.58 3.19
CA GLU A 82 -23.89 13.36 2.41
C GLU A 82 -23.57 13.59 0.92
N GLU A 83 -23.82 14.77 0.40
CA GLU A 83 -23.46 15.17 -0.99
C GLU A 83 -21.94 15.19 -1.18
N ASP A 84 -21.17 15.67 -0.20
CA ASP A 84 -19.70 15.63 -0.24
C ASP A 84 -19.17 14.21 -0.22
N PHE A 85 -19.79 13.36 0.60
CA PHE A 85 -19.44 11.95 0.65
C PHE A 85 -19.79 11.24 -0.66
N ALA A 86 -20.97 11.51 -1.23
CA ALA A 86 -21.37 11.00 -2.55
C ALA A 86 -20.37 11.42 -3.64
N ALA A 87 -19.91 12.67 -3.65
CA ALA A 87 -18.86 13.13 -4.57
C ALA A 87 -17.55 12.34 -4.38
N THR A 88 -17.20 11.97 -3.14
CA THR A 88 -16.04 11.11 -2.87
C THR A 88 -16.21 9.71 -3.47
N LEU A 89 -17.39 9.09 -3.31
CA LEU A 89 -17.68 7.80 -3.94
C LEU A 89 -17.62 7.89 -5.48
N ASP A 90 -18.07 9.00 -6.07
CA ASP A 90 -18.03 9.19 -7.52
C ASP A 90 -16.59 9.30 -8.05
N VAL A 91 -15.71 10.02 -7.35
CA VAL A 91 -14.28 10.04 -7.69
C VAL A 91 -13.67 8.65 -7.59
N VAL A 92 -14.01 7.86 -6.57
CA VAL A 92 -13.52 6.48 -6.41
C VAL A 92 -13.96 5.59 -7.59
N ARG A 93 -15.22 5.71 -8.03
CA ARG A 93 -15.74 4.98 -9.20
C ARG A 93 -15.01 5.35 -10.49
N GLN A 94 -14.77 6.64 -10.71
CA GLN A 94 -14.09 7.14 -11.91
C GLN A 94 -12.60 6.78 -11.90
N ALA A 95 -11.94 6.98 -10.76
CA ALA A 95 -10.51 6.73 -10.61
C ALA A 95 -10.15 5.24 -10.62
N ARG A 96 -11.07 4.33 -10.27
CA ARG A 96 -10.86 2.87 -10.25
C ARG A 96 -9.52 2.49 -9.60
N PHE A 97 -9.35 2.84 -8.35
CA PHE A 97 -8.13 2.53 -7.62
C PHE A 97 -7.91 1.03 -7.46
N SER A 98 -6.67 0.59 -7.61
CA SER A 98 -6.25 -0.78 -7.29
C SER A 98 -6.27 -1.08 -5.78
N GLY A 99 -6.42 -0.05 -4.97
CA GLY A 99 -6.59 -0.10 -3.52
C GLY A 99 -6.62 1.31 -2.93
N ALA A 100 -7.23 1.46 -1.76
CA ALA A 100 -7.22 2.70 -1.01
C ALA A 100 -7.01 2.44 0.49
N PHE A 101 -6.23 3.31 1.12
CA PHE A 101 -6.19 3.39 2.57
C PHE A 101 -7.31 4.33 3.02
N THR A 102 -8.27 3.76 3.72
CA THR A 102 -9.48 4.45 4.15
C THR A 102 -9.42 4.75 5.64
N PHE A 103 -9.71 5.98 6.01
CA PHE A 103 -9.61 6.45 7.39
C PHE A 103 -10.91 7.13 7.79
N GLN A 104 -11.32 6.92 9.04
CA GLN A 104 -12.28 7.79 9.70
C GLN A 104 -11.53 9.01 10.24
N TYR A 105 -12.10 10.20 10.11
CA TYR A 105 -11.52 11.39 10.70
C TYR A 105 -11.32 11.21 12.21
N SER A 106 -10.13 11.51 12.69
CA SER A 106 -9.78 11.52 14.10
C SER A 106 -9.28 12.91 14.50
N PRO A 107 -9.92 13.57 15.47
CA PRO A 107 -9.49 14.88 15.95
C PRO A 107 -8.06 14.82 16.49
N ARG A 108 -7.20 15.71 16.01
CA ARG A 108 -5.82 15.84 16.53
C ARG A 108 -5.70 17.13 17.33
N PRO A 109 -5.35 17.08 18.63
CA PRO A 109 -5.16 18.27 19.44
C PRO A 109 -4.24 19.30 18.76
N GLY A 110 -4.61 20.56 18.83
CA GLY A 110 -3.84 21.67 18.22
C GLY A 110 -4.10 21.90 16.73
N THR A 111 -4.97 21.12 16.08
CA THR A 111 -5.38 21.39 14.70
C THR A 111 -6.70 22.15 14.66
N PRO A 112 -6.91 23.08 13.68
CA PRO A 112 -8.18 23.80 13.54
C PRO A 112 -9.38 22.86 13.39
N ALA A 113 -9.22 21.76 12.67
CA ALA A 113 -10.28 20.78 12.46
C ALA A 113 -10.80 20.13 13.75
N ALA A 114 -9.96 19.99 14.78
CA ALA A 114 -10.35 19.41 16.06
C ALA A 114 -11.35 20.29 16.84
N THR A 115 -11.41 21.60 16.54
CA THR A 115 -12.26 22.57 17.21
C THR A 115 -13.38 23.12 16.33
N MET A 116 -13.56 22.60 15.11
CA MET A 116 -14.68 22.96 14.25
C MET A 116 -15.99 22.48 14.88
N ALA A 117 -17.04 23.33 14.81
CA ALA A 117 -18.33 23.05 15.43
C ALA A 117 -19.09 21.88 14.75
N ASP A 118 -18.91 21.73 13.44
CA ASP A 118 -19.69 20.82 12.60
C ASP A 118 -19.08 19.41 12.59
N GLN A 119 -18.80 18.82 13.75
CA GLN A 119 -18.31 17.45 13.83
C GLN A 119 -19.38 16.49 13.32
N VAL A 120 -18.99 15.56 12.45
CA VAL A 120 -19.92 14.54 11.92
C VAL A 120 -20.19 13.50 13.02
N PRO A 121 -21.48 13.13 13.27
CA PRO A 121 -21.83 12.13 14.27
C PRO A 121 -21.11 10.78 13.99
N PRO A 122 -20.62 10.09 15.04
CA PRO A 122 -19.85 8.86 14.89
C PRO A 122 -20.56 7.74 14.11
N GLU A 123 -21.87 7.62 14.27
CA GLU A 123 -22.71 6.65 13.55
C GLU A 123 -22.75 6.95 12.05
N VAL A 124 -22.80 8.21 11.65
CA VAL A 124 -22.74 8.65 10.24
C VAL A 124 -21.35 8.38 9.65
N VAL A 125 -20.30 8.67 10.41
CA VAL A 125 -18.91 8.37 9.99
C VAL A 125 -18.74 6.87 9.77
N LYS A 126 -19.28 6.05 10.66
CA LYS A 126 -19.21 4.58 10.57
C LYS A 126 -19.95 4.06 9.33
N ASP A 127 -21.16 4.55 9.06
CA ASP A 127 -21.92 4.17 7.87
C ASP A 127 -21.18 4.53 6.58
N ARG A 128 -20.73 5.80 6.46
CA ARG A 128 -19.96 6.26 5.30
C ARG A 128 -18.69 5.45 5.10
N TYR A 129 -17.98 5.17 6.19
CA TYR A 129 -16.76 4.38 6.14
C TYR A 129 -17.02 2.97 5.59
N GLN A 130 -18.08 2.31 6.04
CA GLN A 130 -18.44 0.99 5.55
C GLN A 130 -18.78 1.01 4.06
N ARG A 131 -19.60 1.95 3.61
CA ARG A 131 -19.97 2.12 2.20
C ARG A 131 -18.75 2.41 1.32
N LEU A 132 -17.80 3.22 1.80
CA LEU A 132 -16.55 3.48 1.09
C LEU A 132 -15.69 2.22 0.98
N VAL A 133 -15.51 1.48 2.08
CA VAL A 133 -14.70 0.24 2.10
C VAL A 133 -15.29 -0.81 1.15
N GLU A 134 -16.61 -0.98 1.16
CA GLU A 134 -17.30 -1.91 0.25
C GLU A 134 -17.03 -1.55 -1.22
N LEU A 135 -17.19 -0.27 -1.59
CA LEU A 135 -16.94 0.19 -2.96
C LEU A 135 -15.46 0.02 -3.37
N VAL A 136 -14.53 0.39 -2.49
CA VAL A 136 -13.08 0.23 -2.76
C VAL A 136 -12.73 -1.23 -2.96
N ASN A 137 -13.23 -2.12 -2.10
CA ASN A 137 -12.97 -3.56 -2.20
C ASN A 137 -13.56 -4.17 -3.48
N GLU A 138 -14.76 -3.76 -3.86
CA GLU A 138 -15.40 -4.20 -5.10
C GLU A 138 -14.56 -3.81 -6.32
N ILE A 139 -14.16 -2.55 -6.41
CA ILE A 139 -13.33 -2.05 -7.52
C ILE A 139 -11.97 -2.74 -7.53
N ALA A 140 -11.28 -2.83 -6.38
CA ALA A 140 -9.99 -3.51 -6.29
C ALA A 140 -10.08 -4.97 -6.73
N TRP A 141 -11.15 -5.65 -6.39
CA TRP A 141 -11.40 -7.01 -6.85
C TRP A 141 -11.63 -7.10 -8.36
N GLN A 142 -12.42 -6.18 -8.93
CA GLN A 142 -12.63 -6.11 -10.38
C GLN A 142 -11.30 -5.88 -11.13
N GLU A 143 -10.47 -4.94 -10.66
CA GLU A 143 -9.15 -4.67 -11.23
C GLU A 143 -8.23 -5.89 -11.12
N ASN A 144 -8.20 -6.55 -9.98
CA ASN A 144 -7.40 -7.74 -9.77
C ASN A 144 -7.86 -8.94 -10.62
N LYS A 145 -9.19 -9.11 -10.82
CA LYS A 145 -9.74 -10.16 -11.70
C LYS A 145 -9.25 -10.04 -13.15
N SER A 146 -9.02 -8.82 -13.61
CA SER A 146 -8.51 -8.58 -14.96
C SER A 146 -7.09 -9.12 -15.20
N LEU A 147 -6.40 -9.50 -14.12
CA LEU A 147 -5.04 -10.04 -14.15
C LEU A 147 -4.99 -11.57 -14.15
N VAL A 148 -6.11 -12.24 -13.92
CA VAL A 148 -6.18 -13.72 -14.00
C VAL A 148 -5.83 -14.18 -15.40
N GLY A 149 -4.95 -15.18 -15.51
CA GLY A 149 -4.38 -15.67 -16.75
C GLY A 149 -3.19 -14.87 -17.28
N ARG A 150 -2.83 -13.73 -16.62
CA ARG A 150 -1.64 -12.97 -17.00
C ARG A 150 -0.39 -13.52 -16.33
N ARG A 151 0.71 -13.48 -17.07
CA ARG A 151 2.04 -13.75 -16.51
C ARG A 151 2.56 -12.50 -15.85
N VAL A 152 3.10 -12.66 -14.65
CA VAL A 152 3.72 -11.58 -13.88
C VAL A 152 5.11 -12.00 -13.39
N GLU A 153 6.04 -11.06 -13.40
CA GLU A 153 7.31 -11.20 -12.73
C GLU A 153 7.17 -10.55 -11.35
N LEU A 154 7.52 -11.25 -10.29
CA LEU A 154 7.43 -10.75 -8.92
C LEU A 154 8.75 -10.91 -8.18
N MET A 155 9.04 -9.99 -7.30
CA MET A 155 10.19 -10.10 -6.38
C MET A 155 9.75 -10.84 -5.13
N VAL A 156 10.43 -11.94 -4.84
CA VAL A 156 10.17 -12.76 -3.65
C VAL A 156 10.43 -11.94 -2.39
N ALA A 157 9.47 -11.93 -1.48
CA ALA A 157 9.55 -11.20 -0.22
C ALA A 157 10.43 -11.94 0.79
N GLU A 158 11.07 -11.18 1.69
CA GLU A 158 11.67 -11.71 2.90
C GLU A 158 10.57 -11.81 3.98
N GLY A 159 10.43 -13.00 4.56
CA GLY A 159 9.43 -13.27 5.58
C GLY A 159 8.18 -13.95 5.02
N GLU A 160 7.46 -14.57 5.93
CA GLU A 160 6.27 -15.35 5.62
C GLU A 160 5.01 -14.51 5.76
N GLY A 161 4.09 -14.66 4.82
CA GLY A 161 2.72 -14.17 4.97
C GLY A 161 2.03 -14.92 6.12
N ARG A 162 0.97 -14.33 6.70
CA ARG A 162 0.24 -14.91 7.84
C ARG A 162 -0.17 -16.37 7.68
N LYS A 163 -0.33 -16.83 6.43
CA LYS A 163 -0.80 -18.18 6.09
C LYS A 163 0.19 -18.94 5.21
N ASP A 164 1.37 -18.41 4.94
CA ASP A 164 2.32 -19.05 4.04
C ASP A 164 2.75 -20.42 4.58
N LEU A 165 2.94 -20.56 5.89
CA LEU A 165 3.21 -21.85 6.54
C LEU A 165 2.06 -22.87 6.37
N GLU A 166 0.80 -22.41 6.48
CA GLU A 166 -0.37 -23.27 6.35
C GLU A 166 -0.60 -23.69 4.89
N THR A 167 -0.38 -22.77 3.96
CA THR A 167 -0.66 -22.94 2.54
C THR A 167 0.55 -23.44 1.75
N LYS A 168 1.74 -23.49 2.36
CA LYS A 168 3.03 -23.79 1.71
C LYS A 168 3.37 -22.87 0.53
N ARG A 169 2.77 -21.68 0.49
CA ARG A 169 3.05 -20.67 -0.53
C ARG A 169 4.15 -19.73 -0.08
N LEU A 170 4.83 -19.16 -1.05
CA LEU A 170 5.69 -17.99 -0.87
C LEU A 170 4.94 -16.73 -1.31
N SER A 171 5.42 -15.58 -0.86
CA SER A 171 4.85 -14.29 -1.22
C SER A 171 5.86 -13.43 -1.95
N GLY A 172 5.37 -12.58 -2.84
CA GLY A 172 6.19 -11.59 -3.53
C GLY A 172 5.38 -10.36 -3.94
N ARG A 173 6.09 -9.38 -4.50
CA ARG A 173 5.49 -8.15 -5.01
C ARG A 173 5.73 -8.04 -6.52
N ALA A 174 4.64 -7.88 -7.26
CA ALA A 174 4.68 -7.53 -8.67
C ALA A 174 5.19 -6.09 -8.87
N PRO A 175 5.59 -5.67 -10.09
CA PRO A 175 6.05 -4.31 -10.38
C PRO A 175 5.07 -3.23 -9.94
N ASP A 176 3.79 -3.48 -10.08
CA ASP A 176 2.69 -2.60 -9.66
C ASP A 176 2.40 -2.61 -8.16
N SER A 177 3.26 -3.26 -7.35
CA SER A 177 3.15 -3.41 -5.89
C SER A 177 2.09 -4.38 -5.38
N ARG A 178 1.33 -5.05 -6.25
CA ARG A 178 0.36 -6.06 -5.81
C ARG A 178 1.06 -7.22 -5.11
N LEU A 179 0.44 -7.68 -4.03
CA LEU A 179 0.86 -8.88 -3.32
C LEU A 179 0.44 -10.11 -4.11
N VAL A 180 1.38 -11.01 -4.35
CA VAL A 180 1.14 -12.29 -5.02
C VAL A 180 1.61 -13.41 -4.12
N HIS A 181 0.73 -14.36 -3.81
CA HIS A 181 1.07 -15.63 -3.19
C HIS A 181 1.24 -16.65 -4.30
N PHE A 182 2.31 -17.40 -4.30
CA PHE A 182 2.61 -18.39 -5.34
C PHE A 182 3.08 -19.72 -4.77
N ASP A 183 2.78 -20.81 -5.49
CA ASP A 183 3.30 -22.12 -5.17
C ASP A 183 4.79 -22.15 -5.57
N PRO A 184 5.71 -22.52 -4.67
CA PRO A 184 7.12 -22.62 -4.98
C PRO A 184 7.49 -23.87 -5.79
N GLU A 185 6.56 -24.73 -6.19
CA GLU A 185 6.83 -25.88 -7.04
C GLU A 185 7.50 -25.46 -8.35
N GLY A 186 8.64 -26.07 -8.66
CA GLY A 186 9.49 -25.70 -9.80
C GLY A 186 10.39 -24.47 -9.56
N ALA A 187 10.42 -23.93 -8.33
CA ALA A 187 11.28 -22.82 -7.94
C ALA A 187 12.34 -23.23 -6.90
N ASP A 188 12.95 -24.40 -7.07
CA ASP A 188 13.92 -24.94 -6.10
C ASP A 188 15.03 -23.96 -5.77
N GLY A 189 15.21 -23.72 -4.46
CA GLY A 189 16.22 -22.81 -3.96
C GLY A 189 15.99 -21.33 -4.32
N VAL A 190 14.76 -20.91 -4.63
CA VAL A 190 14.42 -19.49 -4.77
C VAL A 190 14.65 -18.77 -3.44
N ARG A 191 15.21 -17.56 -3.50
CA ARG A 191 15.60 -16.78 -2.33
C ARG A 191 14.80 -15.48 -2.25
N PRO A 192 14.53 -14.95 -1.06
CA PRO A 192 14.06 -13.57 -0.93
C PRO A 192 14.95 -12.59 -1.72
N GLY A 193 14.29 -11.75 -2.50
CA GLY A 193 14.97 -10.82 -3.42
C GLY A 193 15.24 -11.36 -4.83
N ASP A 194 15.10 -12.67 -5.08
CA ASP A 194 15.09 -13.20 -6.45
C ASP A 194 13.76 -12.85 -7.14
N MET A 195 13.77 -12.92 -8.48
CA MET A 195 12.58 -12.68 -9.28
C MET A 195 12.00 -14.01 -9.77
N VAL A 196 10.68 -14.13 -9.67
CA VAL A 196 9.92 -15.31 -10.12
C VAL A 196 8.89 -14.88 -11.15
N THR A 197 8.80 -15.61 -12.25
CA THR A 197 7.72 -15.44 -13.24
C THR A 197 6.69 -16.54 -13.03
N THR A 198 5.42 -16.15 -12.91
CA THR A 198 4.30 -17.07 -12.70
C THR A 198 3.04 -16.54 -13.37
N GLU A 199 2.01 -17.39 -13.48
CA GLU A 199 0.70 -17.00 -14.02
C GLU A 199 -0.32 -16.85 -12.89
N ILE A 200 -1.08 -15.76 -12.92
CA ILE A 200 -2.13 -15.50 -11.92
C ILE A 200 -3.30 -16.44 -12.15
N THR A 201 -3.64 -17.24 -11.15
CA THR A 201 -4.74 -18.22 -11.19
C THR A 201 -6.00 -17.76 -10.46
N TYR A 202 -5.84 -16.87 -9.46
CA TYR A 202 -6.96 -16.35 -8.67
C TYR A 202 -6.69 -14.92 -8.20
N ALA A 203 -7.78 -14.17 -7.99
CA ALA A 203 -7.73 -12.78 -7.52
C ALA A 203 -8.69 -12.54 -6.36
N ALA A 204 -8.17 -11.92 -5.32
CA ALA A 204 -8.91 -11.35 -4.18
C ALA A 204 -8.79 -9.82 -4.19
N PRO A 205 -9.57 -9.08 -3.38
CA PRO A 205 -9.47 -7.61 -3.32
C PRO A 205 -8.06 -7.10 -2.99
N HIS A 206 -7.31 -7.80 -2.14
CA HIS A 206 -6.04 -7.32 -1.60
C HIS A 206 -4.80 -8.13 -2.02
N HIS A 207 -4.99 -9.22 -2.74
CA HIS A 207 -3.88 -10.08 -3.19
C HIS A 207 -4.27 -10.88 -4.43
N LEU A 208 -3.26 -11.40 -5.07
CA LEU A 208 -3.36 -12.35 -6.19
C LEU A 208 -2.79 -13.70 -5.74
N VAL A 209 -3.20 -14.76 -6.42
CA VAL A 209 -2.68 -16.10 -6.19
C VAL A 209 -2.23 -16.69 -7.52
N ALA A 210 -1.14 -17.42 -7.48
CA ALA A 210 -0.54 -18.13 -8.61
C ALA A 210 -0.19 -19.57 -8.16
N ASP A 211 -1.17 -20.47 -8.28
CA ASP A 211 -1.04 -21.89 -7.90
C ASP A 211 -0.56 -22.79 -9.05
N GLY A 212 -0.17 -22.21 -10.17
CA GLY A 212 0.48 -22.92 -11.27
C GLY A 212 1.99 -23.04 -11.07
N PRO A 213 2.67 -23.85 -11.89
CA PRO A 213 4.14 -24.01 -11.79
C PRO A 213 4.85 -22.68 -12.03
N VAL A 214 5.98 -22.49 -11.38
CA VAL A 214 6.87 -21.36 -11.65
C VAL A 214 7.44 -21.50 -13.06
N LEU A 215 7.22 -20.45 -13.88
CA LEU A 215 7.64 -20.41 -15.29
C LEU A 215 9.10 -20.02 -15.47
N GLY A 216 9.70 -19.38 -14.46
CA GLY A 216 11.09 -18.99 -14.48
C GLY A 216 11.54 -18.35 -13.18
N VAL A 217 12.83 -18.54 -12.87
CA VAL A 217 13.50 -17.91 -11.73
C VAL A 217 14.69 -17.13 -12.24
N ARG A 218 14.80 -15.86 -11.86
CA ARG A 218 15.94 -15.00 -12.18
C ARG A 218 16.65 -14.61 -10.88
N ARG A 219 17.88 -15.07 -10.75
CA ARG A 219 18.76 -14.73 -9.62
C ARG A 219 19.09 -13.24 -9.64
N THR A 220 19.18 -12.63 -8.48
CA THR A 220 19.46 -11.20 -8.34
C THR A 220 20.54 -10.92 -7.31
N ARG A 221 21.15 -9.72 -7.41
CA ARG A 221 22.08 -9.23 -6.39
C ARG A 221 21.40 -9.10 -5.00
N ALA A 222 20.09 -8.88 -4.95
CA ALA A 222 19.34 -8.81 -3.69
C ALA A 222 19.25 -10.20 -3.05
N GLY A 223 18.96 -11.24 -3.84
CA GLY A 223 19.00 -12.64 -3.39
C GLY A 223 20.38 -13.07 -2.92
N ASP A 224 21.45 -12.69 -3.64
CA ASP A 224 22.83 -12.94 -3.21
C ASP A 224 23.17 -12.22 -1.89
N ALA A 225 22.68 -11.01 -1.71
CA ALA A 225 22.89 -10.27 -0.47
C ALA A 225 22.13 -10.89 0.69
N TRP A 226 20.91 -11.38 0.44
CA TRP A 226 20.11 -12.10 1.45
C TRP A 226 20.81 -13.40 1.88
N GLU A 227 21.27 -14.20 0.93
CA GLU A 227 21.95 -15.45 1.19
C GLU A 227 23.23 -15.24 2.01
N ARG A 228 24.06 -14.23 1.68
CA ARG A 228 25.23 -13.89 2.48
C ARG A 228 24.90 -13.48 3.92
N ARG A 229 23.76 -12.78 4.13
CA ARG A 229 23.32 -12.39 5.49
C ARG A 229 22.85 -13.59 6.31
N THR A 230 22.21 -14.56 5.67
CA THR A 230 21.58 -15.71 6.35
C THR A 230 22.53 -16.89 6.49
N SER A 231 23.51 -17.04 5.62
CA SER A 231 24.51 -18.13 5.64
C SER A 231 25.80 -17.76 6.38
N GLY A 232 25.98 -16.48 6.70
CA GLY A 232 27.15 -16.01 7.48
C GLY A 232 27.02 -16.32 8.97
N PRO A 233 28.14 -16.33 9.73
CA PRO A 233 28.05 -16.37 11.19
C PRO A 233 27.18 -15.18 11.65
N PRO A 234 26.39 -15.35 12.73
CA PRO A 234 25.54 -14.25 13.25
C PRO A 234 26.42 -13.01 13.40
N ALA A 235 25.94 -11.88 12.84
CA ALA A 235 26.67 -10.62 12.95
C ALA A 235 27.01 -10.39 14.43
N PRO A 236 28.25 -10.01 14.77
CA PRO A 236 28.58 -9.71 16.16
C PRO A 236 27.55 -8.70 16.64
N VAL A 237 26.88 -9.04 17.74
CA VAL A 237 25.92 -8.16 18.39
C VAL A 237 26.62 -6.83 18.56
N GLY A 238 26.22 -5.84 17.78
CA GLY A 238 26.91 -4.56 17.75
C GLY A 238 26.98 -4.04 19.17
N VAL A 239 28.19 -3.78 19.65
CA VAL A 239 28.41 -3.04 20.89
C VAL A 239 27.67 -1.73 20.66
N GLY A 240 26.52 -1.56 21.30
CA GLY A 240 25.73 -0.34 21.21
C GLY A 240 26.66 0.81 21.57
N LEU A 241 26.98 1.66 20.59
CA LEU A 241 27.54 2.96 20.85
C LEU A 241 26.54 3.66 21.78
N GLY A 242 26.90 3.73 23.08
CA GLY A 242 26.01 4.16 24.15
C GLY A 242 25.39 5.52 23.85
N MET A 243 24.18 5.51 23.36
CA MET A 243 23.27 6.60 23.67
C MET A 243 22.75 6.36 25.07
N PRO A 244 22.80 7.37 25.99
CA PRO A 244 22.23 7.21 27.31
C PRO A 244 20.74 6.88 27.16
N GLY A 245 20.35 5.68 27.60
CA GLY A 245 18.97 5.26 27.64
C GLY A 245 18.19 6.18 28.57
N ILE A 246 17.20 6.89 28.01
CA ILE A 246 16.22 7.61 28.80
C ILE A 246 15.36 6.56 29.50
N GLY A 247 15.65 6.31 30.77
CA GLY A 247 14.77 5.87 31.82
C GLY A 247 13.88 4.64 31.56
N VAL A 248 14.47 3.43 31.59
CA VAL A 248 13.75 2.25 32.07
C VAL A 248 14.37 1.87 33.43
N PRO A 249 13.63 1.87 34.55
CA PRO A 249 14.17 1.44 35.82
C PRO A 249 14.55 -0.04 35.76
N ALA A 250 15.74 -0.38 36.26
CA ALA A 250 16.20 -1.75 36.37
C ALA A 250 15.22 -2.59 37.22
N PRO A 251 14.99 -3.87 36.88
CA PRO A 251 14.20 -4.75 37.72
C PRO A 251 14.88 -4.91 39.07
N LEU A 252 14.10 -4.73 40.13
CA LEU A 252 14.52 -4.92 41.50
C LEU A 252 15.04 -6.36 41.72
N ALA A 253 16.22 -6.49 42.26
CA ALA A 253 16.78 -7.78 42.67
C ALA A 253 15.87 -8.43 43.71
N PRO A 254 15.70 -9.78 43.68
CA PRO A 254 14.93 -10.48 44.71
C PRO A 254 15.58 -10.33 46.07
N ALA A 255 14.76 -10.05 47.08
CA ALA A 255 15.20 -9.93 48.47
C ALA A 255 15.80 -11.27 48.94
N PRO A 256 16.86 -11.24 49.81
CA PRO A 256 17.42 -12.44 50.41
C PRO A 256 16.40 -13.11 51.33
N ALA A 257 16.25 -14.44 51.17
CA ALA A 257 15.44 -15.25 52.07
C ALA A 257 16.02 -15.17 53.48
N CYS A 258 15.20 -14.75 54.46
CA CYS A 258 15.51 -14.90 55.86
C CYS A 258 15.47 -16.38 56.23
N GLY A 259 16.58 -16.87 56.75
CA GLY A 259 16.67 -18.16 57.42
C GLY A 259 16.10 -18.09 58.88
#